data_6001a4127f9e9a2311602d2f058dfb57
#
_entry.id   6001a4127f9e9a2311602d2f058dfb57
#
_cell.length_a   1.000
_cell.length_b   1.000
_cell.length_c   1.000
_cell.angle_alpha   90.00
_cell.angle_beta   90.00
_cell.angle_gamma   90.00
#
_symmetry.space_group_name_H-M   'P 1'
#
loop_
_entity.id
_entity.type
_entity.pdbx_description
1 polymer ?
#
loop_
_entity_poly.entity_id
_entity_poly.type
_entity_poly.pdbx_seq_one_letter_code
_entity_poly.pdbx_strand_id
1 'polypeptide(L)'
;MPKISISTLRWPVALATALALLGGPAAHAMKLKQQNLTQLIADSQSIIAGKVTRVTDGVAPNGMPYTEITVSVADSAKGELRGGAKYTFRQFGLLKPRKMPNGSTLAAVTPEGFPNWKVGEQFVAFMYKPASRTGLQTTAGLAQGKLNVLDGRIQNEFNNRGLFDGVKIPDGLLSAKEREMLSSKGAVDAATFVGLVGRAVTGNWIATGEMR
;
A
#
# COMPACT_ATOMS: atom_id res chain seq x y z
N MET A 1 52.32 35.20 -55.22
CA MET A 1 51.55 33.95 -55.03
C MET A 1 51.16 33.90 -53.60
N PRO A 2 49.86 34.12 -53.22
CA PRO A 2 49.40 34.03 -51.85
C PRO A 2 48.97 32.60 -51.55
N LYS A 3 49.42 32.07 -50.41
CA LYS A 3 48.97 30.81 -49.85
C LYS A 3 47.62 31.02 -49.11
N ILE A 4 46.58 30.40 -49.59
CA ILE A 4 45.28 30.33 -48.93
C ILE A 4 45.37 29.25 -47.87
N SER A 5 45.19 29.58 -46.59
CA SER A 5 45.04 28.67 -45.47
C SER A 5 43.56 28.37 -45.28
N ILE A 6 43.16 27.08 -45.44
CA ILE A 6 41.82 26.65 -45.21
C ILE A 6 41.76 26.13 -43.75
N SER A 7 41.17 26.93 -42.87
CA SER A 7 40.76 26.51 -41.55
C SER A 7 39.24 26.43 -41.53
N THR A 8 38.70 25.29 -41.83
CA THR A 8 37.25 25.10 -41.80
C THR A 8 36.82 23.89 -40.97
N LEU A 9 35.87 24.16 -40.13
CA LEU A 9 34.79 23.28 -39.79
C LEU A 9 35.07 22.18 -38.75
N ARG A 10 35.13 22.56 -37.46
CA ARG A 10 35.11 21.64 -36.34
C ARG A 10 33.95 21.87 -35.34
N TRP A 11 32.93 22.64 -35.66
CA TRP A 11 31.86 23.03 -34.72
C TRP A 11 30.50 22.32 -34.79
N PRO A 12 30.13 21.48 -35.77
CA PRO A 12 28.83 20.84 -35.71
C PRO A 12 28.77 19.54 -34.90
N VAL A 13 29.92 18.91 -34.56
CA VAL A 13 29.89 17.60 -33.85
C VAL A 13 29.65 17.76 -32.36
N ALA A 14 30.03 18.86 -31.73
CA ALA A 14 29.83 19.08 -30.30
C ALA A 14 28.37 19.37 -29.91
N LEU A 15 27.58 19.94 -30.83
CA LEU A 15 26.17 20.26 -30.57
C LEU A 15 25.23 19.03 -30.66
N ALA A 16 25.59 18.06 -31.48
CA ALA A 16 24.81 16.83 -31.64
C ALA A 16 24.92 15.88 -30.43
N THR A 17 26.05 15.90 -29.73
CA THR A 17 26.30 15.07 -28.56
C THR A 17 25.56 15.58 -27.31
N ALA A 18 25.30 16.87 -27.21
CA ALA A 18 24.59 17.47 -26.07
C ALA A 18 23.08 17.18 -26.12
N LEU A 19 22.47 16.98 -27.29
CA LEU A 19 21.04 16.66 -27.43
C LEU A 19 20.72 15.20 -27.14
N ALA A 20 21.67 14.28 -27.30
CA ALA A 20 21.49 12.87 -27.03
C ALA A 20 21.43 12.53 -25.52
N LEU A 21 21.90 13.41 -24.65
CA LEU A 21 21.90 13.23 -23.19
C LEU A 21 20.57 13.64 -22.51
N LEU A 22 19.69 14.33 -23.25
CA LEU A 22 18.38 14.75 -22.73
C LEU A 22 17.26 13.70 -22.96
N GLY A 23 17.55 12.65 -23.71
CA GLY A 23 16.62 11.54 -23.99
C GLY A 23 16.82 10.35 -23.07
N GLY A 24 17.08 10.54 -21.78
CA GLY A 24 17.07 9.44 -20.82
C GLY A 24 15.69 8.73 -20.83
N PRO A 25 15.64 7.39 -20.70
CA PRO A 25 14.36 6.69 -20.58
C PRO A 25 13.59 7.33 -19.44
N ALA A 26 12.40 7.85 -19.73
CA ALA A 26 11.49 8.33 -18.71
C ALA A 26 11.29 7.16 -17.74
N ALA A 27 11.80 7.29 -16.52
CA ALA A 27 11.53 6.34 -15.45
C ALA A 27 10.00 6.33 -15.27
N HIS A 28 9.33 5.34 -15.83
CA HIS A 28 7.91 5.11 -15.55
C HIS A 28 7.81 4.68 -14.08
N ALA A 29 7.62 5.66 -13.21
CA ALA A 29 7.19 5.38 -11.85
C ALA A 29 5.93 4.49 -11.95
N MET A 30 5.97 3.32 -11.34
CA MET A 30 4.84 2.39 -11.34
C MET A 30 3.67 3.08 -10.68
N LYS A 31 2.72 3.56 -11.49
CA LYS A 31 1.56 4.29 -10.99
C LYS A 31 0.68 3.33 -10.20
N LEU A 32 0.64 3.47 -8.90
CA LEU A 32 -0.23 2.68 -8.05
C LEU A 32 -1.69 2.85 -8.52
N LYS A 33 -2.34 1.73 -8.86
CA LYS A 33 -3.76 1.76 -9.23
C LYS A 33 -4.57 2.21 -8.01
N GLN A 34 -5.30 3.31 -8.14
CA GLN A 34 -6.19 3.78 -7.09
C GLN A 34 -7.31 2.77 -6.88
N GLN A 35 -7.59 2.42 -5.62
CA GLN A 35 -8.69 1.55 -5.21
C GLN A 35 -9.58 2.29 -4.21
N ASN A 36 -10.89 2.20 -4.42
CA ASN A 36 -11.88 2.72 -3.48
C ASN A 36 -12.26 1.66 -2.43
N LEU A 37 -13.08 2.04 -1.48
CA LEU A 37 -13.48 1.17 -0.37
C LEU A 37 -14.17 -0.11 -0.85
N THR A 38 -15.03 -0.04 -1.86
CA THR A 38 -15.69 -1.23 -2.43
C THR A 38 -14.66 -2.23 -2.95
N GLN A 39 -13.66 -1.75 -3.70
CA GLN A 39 -12.59 -2.59 -4.25
C GLN A 39 -11.70 -3.16 -3.15
N LEU A 40 -11.34 -2.37 -2.14
CA LEU A 40 -10.55 -2.86 -1.00
C LEU A 40 -11.26 -3.97 -0.24
N ILE A 41 -12.58 -3.85 0.00
CA ILE A 41 -13.38 -4.89 0.64
C ILE A 41 -13.47 -6.13 -0.26
N ALA A 42 -13.73 -5.96 -1.56
CA ALA A 42 -13.85 -7.05 -2.52
C ALA A 42 -12.56 -7.88 -2.60
N ASP A 43 -11.43 -7.20 -2.80
CA ASP A 43 -10.13 -7.82 -3.07
C ASP A 43 -9.48 -8.42 -1.81
N SER A 44 -9.89 -8.01 -0.61
CA SER A 44 -9.32 -8.52 0.63
C SER A 44 -9.81 -9.93 0.97
N GLN A 45 -8.90 -10.78 1.44
CA GLN A 45 -9.23 -12.07 2.06
C GLN A 45 -9.67 -11.88 3.51
N SER A 46 -9.05 -10.95 4.22
CA SER A 46 -9.42 -10.60 5.59
C SER A 46 -9.34 -9.10 5.81
N ILE A 47 -10.17 -8.60 6.74
CA ILE A 47 -10.18 -7.19 7.16
C ILE A 47 -10.05 -7.21 8.67
N ILE A 48 -8.94 -6.72 9.17
CA ILE A 48 -8.57 -6.77 10.58
C ILE A 48 -8.32 -5.39 11.15
N ALA A 49 -8.80 -5.15 12.34
CA ALA A 49 -8.42 -4.01 13.18
C ALA A 49 -7.53 -4.49 14.33
N GLY A 50 -6.51 -3.74 14.68
CA GLY A 50 -5.61 -4.17 15.75
C GLY A 50 -4.46 -3.22 16.02
N LYS A 51 -3.47 -3.73 16.76
CA LYS A 51 -2.26 -3.01 17.13
C LYS A 51 -1.02 -3.79 16.71
N VAL A 52 -0.05 -3.13 16.11
CA VAL A 52 1.25 -3.73 15.79
C VAL A 52 2.05 -3.93 17.08
N THR A 53 2.42 -5.18 17.36
CA THR A 53 3.16 -5.53 18.58
C THR A 53 4.65 -5.81 18.32
N ARG A 54 4.99 -6.22 17.10
CA ARG A 54 6.38 -6.51 16.72
C ARG A 54 6.59 -6.29 15.23
N VAL A 55 7.75 -5.76 14.86
CA VAL A 55 8.24 -5.68 13.48
C VAL A 55 9.69 -6.10 13.48
N THR A 56 10.02 -7.10 12.68
CA THR A 56 11.38 -7.60 12.48
C THR A 56 11.62 -7.85 11.00
N ASP A 57 12.85 -8.12 10.61
CA ASP A 57 13.16 -8.46 9.23
C ASP A 57 14.10 -9.68 9.15
N GLY A 58 14.19 -10.24 7.98
CA GLY A 58 15.04 -11.39 7.72
C GLY A 58 15.19 -11.67 6.23
N VAL A 59 15.98 -12.71 5.97
CA VAL A 59 16.14 -13.30 4.64
C VAL A 59 15.75 -14.77 4.74
N ALA A 60 14.83 -15.19 3.91
CA ALA A 60 14.41 -16.58 3.84
C ALA A 60 15.52 -17.47 3.23
N PRO A 61 15.48 -18.81 3.41
CA PRO A 61 16.50 -19.71 2.87
C PRO A 61 16.74 -19.61 1.36
N ASN A 62 15.72 -19.20 0.62
CA ASN A 62 15.79 -18.94 -0.83
C ASN A 62 16.37 -17.56 -1.20
N GLY A 63 16.90 -16.81 -0.23
CA GLY A 63 17.48 -15.48 -0.43
C GLY A 63 16.47 -14.33 -0.47
N MET A 64 15.19 -14.60 -0.29
CA MET A 64 14.13 -13.57 -0.35
C MET A 64 14.08 -12.74 0.92
N PRO A 65 14.23 -11.40 0.84
CA PRO A 65 14.10 -10.53 2.00
C PRO A 65 12.63 -10.39 2.42
N TYR A 66 12.38 -10.35 3.72
CA TYR A 66 11.07 -10.12 4.27
C TYR A 66 11.11 -9.23 5.51
N THR A 67 10.04 -8.50 5.72
CA THR A 67 9.68 -7.88 7.00
C THR A 67 8.58 -8.72 7.63
N GLU A 68 8.77 -9.16 8.87
CA GLU A 68 7.79 -9.94 9.64
C GLU A 68 7.08 -9.03 10.63
N ILE A 69 5.77 -8.97 10.51
CA ILE A 69 4.89 -8.12 11.30
C ILE A 69 4.01 -9.00 12.18
N THR A 70 4.01 -8.74 13.49
CA THR A 70 3.10 -9.37 14.44
C THR A 70 2.14 -8.32 14.98
N VAL A 71 0.87 -8.67 14.99
CA VAL A 71 -0.21 -7.81 15.45
C VAL A 71 -1.06 -8.51 16.49
N SER A 72 -1.63 -7.74 17.42
CA SER A 72 -2.74 -8.16 18.27
C SER A 72 -4.02 -7.72 17.58
N VAL A 73 -4.86 -8.67 17.19
CA VAL A 73 -6.14 -8.42 16.53
C VAL A 73 -7.14 -7.96 17.60
N ALA A 74 -7.71 -6.78 17.43
CA ALA A 74 -8.78 -6.28 18.29
C ALA A 74 -10.15 -6.74 17.76
N ASP A 75 -10.33 -6.69 16.43
CA ASP A 75 -11.56 -7.07 15.75
C ASP A 75 -11.27 -7.53 14.32
N SER A 76 -12.19 -8.28 13.72
CA SER A 76 -12.10 -8.77 12.35
C SER A 76 -13.47 -8.69 11.68
N ALA A 77 -13.57 -7.82 10.68
CA ALA A 77 -14.78 -7.67 9.88
C ALA A 77 -14.93 -8.77 8.81
N LYS A 78 -13.80 -9.33 8.32
CA LYS A 78 -13.79 -10.37 7.26
C LYS A 78 -12.69 -11.39 7.55
N GLY A 79 -12.95 -12.66 7.24
CA GLY A 79 -11.99 -13.75 7.41
C GLY A 79 -12.18 -14.53 8.72
N GLU A 80 -11.20 -15.38 9.04
CA GLU A 80 -11.29 -16.35 10.14
C GLU A 80 -10.70 -15.83 11.47
N LEU A 81 -9.95 -14.75 11.45
CA LEU A 81 -9.34 -14.17 12.64
C LEU A 81 -10.40 -13.67 13.60
N ARG A 82 -10.09 -13.71 14.89
CA ARG A 82 -11.00 -13.27 15.97
C ARG A 82 -10.28 -12.26 16.86
N GLY A 83 -11.04 -11.41 17.51
CA GLY A 83 -10.52 -10.51 18.55
C GLY A 83 -9.74 -11.27 19.63
N GLY A 84 -8.62 -10.70 20.08
CA GLY A 84 -7.67 -11.31 20.99
C GLY A 84 -6.62 -12.19 20.33
N ALA A 85 -6.76 -12.55 19.05
CA ALA A 85 -5.78 -13.38 18.35
C ALA A 85 -4.46 -12.60 18.13
N LYS A 86 -3.36 -13.35 18.19
CA LYS A 86 -2.05 -12.87 17.70
C LYS A 86 -1.90 -13.35 16.27
N TYR A 87 -1.65 -12.44 15.34
CA TYR A 87 -1.45 -12.75 13.94
C TYR A 87 -0.08 -12.28 13.48
N THR A 88 0.64 -13.14 12.76
CA THR A 88 1.96 -12.83 12.20
C THR A 88 1.95 -13.11 10.71
N PHE A 89 2.44 -12.16 9.94
CA PHE A 89 2.60 -12.31 8.49
C PHE A 89 3.94 -11.70 8.03
N ARG A 90 4.35 -12.06 6.83
CA ARG A 90 5.58 -11.55 6.21
C ARG A 90 5.26 -10.78 4.96
N GLN A 91 5.79 -9.57 4.87
CA GLN A 91 5.74 -8.71 3.71
C GLN A 91 7.11 -8.70 3.03
N PHE A 92 7.17 -8.56 1.71
CA PHE A 92 8.45 -8.36 1.03
C PHE A 92 9.10 -7.05 1.50
N GLY A 93 10.40 -7.11 1.83
CA GLY A 93 11.15 -5.95 2.26
C GLY A 93 12.23 -6.28 3.30
N LEU A 94 13.15 -5.34 3.51
CA LEU A 94 14.23 -5.45 4.47
C LEU A 94 14.44 -4.10 5.14
N LEU A 95 14.32 -4.04 6.46
CA LEU A 95 14.40 -2.79 7.23
C LEU A 95 15.82 -2.25 7.35
N LYS A 96 16.80 -3.16 7.35
CA LYS A 96 18.23 -2.82 7.51
C LYS A 96 19.07 -3.58 6.50
N PRO A 97 20.20 -3.01 6.02
CA PRO A 97 21.15 -3.74 5.20
C PRO A 97 21.63 -4.99 5.92
N ARG A 98 21.82 -6.09 5.19
CA ARG A 98 22.24 -7.38 5.74
C ARG A 98 23.36 -8.01 4.93
N LYS A 99 24.45 -8.38 5.60
CA LYS A 99 25.53 -9.17 4.99
C LYS A 99 25.05 -10.60 4.76
N MET A 100 25.33 -11.10 3.57
CA MET A 100 25.02 -12.47 3.16
C MET A 100 26.23 -13.38 3.32
N PRO A 101 26.05 -14.72 3.46
CA PRO A 101 27.16 -15.68 3.59
C PRO A 101 28.15 -15.66 2.42
N ASN A 102 27.70 -15.25 1.23
CA ASN A 102 28.55 -15.11 0.03
C ASN A 102 29.36 -13.80 -0.01
N GLY A 103 29.36 -13.01 1.08
CA GLY A 103 30.08 -11.73 1.18
C GLY A 103 29.34 -10.52 0.58
N SER A 104 28.25 -10.72 -0.14
CA SER A 104 27.43 -9.60 -0.67
C SER A 104 26.64 -8.93 0.46
N THR A 105 26.15 -7.72 0.19
CA THR A 105 25.25 -6.99 1.10
C THR A 105 23.92 -6.76 0.42
N LEU A 106 22.83 -7.27 1.00
CA LEU A 106 21.48 -6.85 0.64
C LEU A 106 21.21 -5.46 1.23
N ALA A 107 20.83 -4.52 0.39
CA ALA A 107 20.40 -3.21 0.84
C ALA A 107 19.05 -3.29 1.57
N ALA A 108 18.79 -2.35 2.48
CA ALA A 108 17.44 -2.13 2.97
C ALA A 108 16.53 -1.79 1.78
N VAL A 109 15.37 -2.42 1.73
CA VAL A 109 14.38 -2.21 0.67
C VAL A 109 12.98 -2.30 1.22
N THR A 110 12.20 -1.27 1.00
CA THR A 110 10.74 -1.29 1.10
C THR A 110 10.23 -0.91 -0.29
N PRO A 111 9.54 -1.82 -0.99
CA PRO A 111 9.03 -1.49 -2.33
C PRO A 111 8.11 -0.29 -2.28
N GLU A 112 8.18 0.55 -3.30
CA GLU A 112 7.30 1.70 -3.43
C GLU A 112 5.82 1.28 -3.36
N GLY A 113 5.04 2.03 -2.60
CA GLY A 113 3.63 1.77 -2.41
C GLY A 113 3.29 0.68 -1.39
N PHE A 114 4.26 -0.05 -0.84
CA PHE A 114 3.98 -1.02 0.23
C PHE A 114 3.72 -0.31 1.56
N PRO A 115 2.79 -0.83 2.40
CA PRO A 115 2.51 -0.22 3.69
C PRO A 115 3.71 -0.32 4.63
N ASN A 116 3.96 0.76 5.36
CA ASN A 116 4.90 0.78 6.46
C ASN A 116 4.21 0.35 7.77
N TRP A 117 4.91 -0.43 8.59
CA TRP A 117 4.41 -0.94 9.85
C TRP A 117 5.33 -0.50 11.00
N LYS A 118 4.77 0.14 12.03
CA LYS A 118 5.52 0.57 13.21
C LYS A 118 4.92 -0.02 14.48
N VAL A 119 5.77 -0.49 15.39
CA VAL A 119 5.33 -1.00 16.69
C VAL A 119 4.53 0.07 17.43
N GLY A 120 3.40 -0.32 17.99
CA GLY A 120 2.50 0.57 18.72
C GLY A 120 1.37 1.18 17.88
N GLU A 121 1.46 1.17 16.55
CA GLU A 121 0.39 1.67 15.68
C GLU A 121 -0.91 0.88 15.86
N GLN A 122 -2.03 1.59 15.92
CA GLN A 122 -3.36 1.03 15.73
C GLN A 122 -3.76 1.19 14.26
N PHE A 123 -4.42 0.17 13.72
CA PHE A 123 -4.72 0.13 12.29
C PHE A 123 -6.00 -0.63 11.98
N VAL A 124 -6.52 -0.40 10.77
CA VAL A 124 -7.41 -1.28 10.03
C VAL A 124 -6.71 -1.66 8.74
N ALA A 125 -6.66 -2.96 8.42
CA ALA A 125 -5.97 -3.45 7.24
C ALA A 125 -6.85 -4.40 6.43
N PHE A 126 -6.91 -4.14 5.14
CA PHE A 126 -7.53 -4.97 4.11
C PHE A 126 -6.47 -5.90 3.54
N MET A 127 -6.40 -7.13 4.01
CA MET A 127 -5.30 -8.05 3.72
C MET A 127 -5.59 -8.93 2.50
N TYR A 128 -4.67 -9.01 1.56
CA TYR A 128 -4.71 -10.03 0.52
C TYR A 128 -4.53 -11.44 1.11
N LYS A 129 -4.87 -12.45 0.35
CA LYS A 129 -4.46 -13.83 0.63
C LYS A 129 -2.93 -13.95 0.56
N PRO A 130 -2.27 -14.71 1.45
CA PRO A 130 -0.87 -15.01 1.32
C PRO A 130 -0.54 -15.62 -0.05
N ALA A 131 0.53 -15.17 -0.66
CA ALA A 131 0.98 -15.69 -1.96
C ALA A 131 1.34 -17.18 -1.84
N SER A 132 0.75 -18.03 -2.65
CA SER A 132 0.88 -19.50 -2.56
C SER A 132 2.32 -20.01 -2.67
N ARG A 133 3.16 -19.32 -3.45
CA ARG A 133 4.57 -19.74 -3.68
C ARG A 133 5.53 -19.25 -2.61
N THR A 134 5.27 -18.12 -2.00
CA THR A 134 6.23 -17.44 -1.10
C THR A 134 5.73 -17.30 0.33
N GLY A 135 4.43 -17.43 0.56
CA GLY A 135 3.80 -17.11 1.83
C GLY A 135 3.80 -15.62 2.17
N LEU A 136 4.37 -14.76 1.33
CA LEU A 136 4.36 -13.32 1.56
C LEU A 136 2.95 -12.76 1.40
N GLN A 137 2.64 -11.75 2.22
CA GLN A 137 1.33 -11.14 2.27
C GLN A 137 1.47 -9.62 2.38
N THR A 138 0.55 -8.90 1.79
CA THR A 138 0.43 -7.45 1.93
C THR A 138 -1.04 -7.05 1.91
N THR A 139 -1.31 -5.77 2.01
CA THR A 139 -2.67 -5.22 1.98
C THR A 139 -3.19 -5.07 0.55
N ALA A 140 -4.48 -5.22 0.37
CA ALA A 140 -5.18 -4.86 -0.86
C ALA A 140 -4.96 -3.38 -1.15
N GLY A 141 -4.69 -3.03 -2.41
CA GLY A 141 -4.31 -1.67 -2.77
C GLY A 141 -2.99 -1.19 -2.17
N LEU A 142 -2.16 -2.10 -1.62
CA LEU A 142 -0.90 -1.79 -0.97
C LEU A 142 -1.11 -0.79 0.19
N ALA A 143 -0.36 0.33 0.23
CA ALA A 143 -0.50 1.34 1.30
C ALA A 143 -1.90 2.00 1.35
N GLN A 144 -2.72 1.87 0.30
CA GLN A 144 -4.11 2.33 0.35
C GLN A 144 -4.97 1.50 1.32
N GLY A 145 -4.69 0.19 1.40
CA GLY A 145 -5.45 -0.74 2.23
C GLY A 145 -4.95 -0.91 3.66
N LYS A 146 -3.95 -0.13 4.09
CA LYS A 146 -3.60 0.02 5.50
C LYS A 146 -3.99 1.41 5.98
N LEU A 147 -4.91 1.49 6.89
CA LEU A 147 -5.36 2.74 7.49
C LEU A 147 -4.90 2.80 8.95
N ASN A 148 -4.21 3.87 9.31
CA ASN A 148 -3.75 4.11 10.69
C ASN A 148 -4.86 4.80 11.48
N VAL A 149 -5.01 4.40 12.73
CA VAL A 149 -5.94 5.02 13.69
C VAL A 149 -5.14 5.91 14.63
N LEU A 150 -5.47 7.18 14.67
CA LEU A 150 -4.88 8.16 15.57
C LEU A 150 -6.01 9.06 16.12
N ASP A 151 -6.09 9.18 17.42
CA ASP A 151 -7.07 10.02 18.13
C ASP A 151 -8.53 9.81 17.66
N GLY A 152 -8.90 8.53 17.46
CA GLY A 152 -10.24 8.15 16.99
C GLY A 152 -10.52 8.43 15.51
N ARG A 153 -9.53 8.92 14.77
CA ARG A 153 -9.63 9.15 13.32
C ARG A 153 -8.80 8.13 12.55
N ILE A 154 -9.24 7.81 11.35
CA ILE A 154 -8.61 6.80 10.50
C ILE A 154 -8.26 7.36 9.12
N GLN A 155 -7.04 7.07 8.67
CA GLN A 155 -6.58 7.44 7.33
C GLN A 155 -5.45 6.53 6.86
N ASN A 156 -5.34 6.37 5.55
CA ASN A 156 -4.19 5.72 4.91
C ASN A 156 -3.06 6.72 4.63
N GLU A 157 -1.94 6.23 4.10
CA GLU A 157 -0.74 7.04 3.78
C GLU A 157 -1.04 8.16 2.75
N PHE A 158 -2.11 8.01 1.95
CA PHE A 158 -2.54 9.00 0.94
C PHE A 158 -3.64 9.94 1.44
N ASN A 159 -3.84 10.02 2.77
CA ASN A 159 -4.88 10.83 3.39
C ASN A 159 -6.28 10.49 2.83
N ASN A 160 -6.57 9.20 2.69
CA ASN A 160 -7.82 8.65 2.14
C ASN A 160 -8.19 9.16 0.75
N ARG A 161 -7.24 9.71 -0.02
CA ARG A 161 -7.52 10.16 -1.38
C ARG A 161 -8.08 9.01 -2.20
N GLY A 162 -9.26 9.22 -2.78
CA GLY A 162 -9.93 8.25 -3.63
C GLY A 162 -10.59 7.08 -2.90
N LEU A 163 -10.47 6.99 -1.56
CA LEU A 163 -11.04 5.89 -0.78
C LEU A 163 -12.57 5.79 -0.95
N PHE A 164 -13.24 6.92 -1.05
CA PHE A 164 -14.69 6.98 -1.20
C PHE A 164 -15.17 7.35 -2.62
N ASP A 165 -14.23 7.54 -3.55
CA ASP A 165 -14.58 7.93 -4.93
C ASP A 165 -15.37 6.81 -5.60
N GLY A 166 -16.56 7.20 -6.11
CA GLY A 166 -17.42 6.27 -6.84
C GLY A 166 -18.10 5.20 -5.98
N VAL A 167 -17.92 5.21 -4.65
CA VAL A 167 -18.65 4.32 -3.75
C VAL A 167 -20.12 4.70 -3.73
N LYS A 168 -20.99 3.75 -4.07
CA LYS A 168 -22.43 3.94 -4.11
C LYS A 168 -23.12 2.93 -3.19
N ILE A 169 -23.86 3.43 -2.23
CA ILE A 169 -24.64 2.65 -1.26
C ILE A 169 -26.02 3.31 -1.16
N PRO A 170 -27.14 2.55 -1.19
CA PRO A 170 -28.47 3.12 -1.00
C PRO A 170 -28.60 3.89 0.33
N ASP A 171 -29.23 5.05 0.28
CA ASP A 171 -29.38 5.94 1.45
C ASP A 171 -30.05 5.27 2.64
N GLY A 172 -30.97 4.33 2.41
CA GLY A 172 -31.63 3.56 3.45
C GLY A 172 -30.72 2.63 4.26
N LEU A 173 -29.53 2.34 3.74
CA LEU A 173 -28.51 1.52 4.44
C LEU A 173 -27.50 2.37 5.21
N LEU A 174 -27.53 3.68 5.05
CA LEU A 174 -26.54 4.59 5.63
C LEU A 174 -27.15 5.43 6.76
N SER A 175 -26.42 5.56 7.86
CA SER A 175 -26.67 6.59 8.85
C SER A 175 -26.26 7.97 8.33
N ALA A 176 -26.70 9.04 9.00
CA ALA A 176 -26.30 10.40 8.66
C ALA A 176 -24.77 10.60 8.70
N LYS A 177 -24.12 10.05 9.74
CA LYS A 177 -22.66 10.12 9.89
C LYS A 177 -21.90 9.40 8.77
N GLU A 178 -22.43 8.29 8.29
CA GLU A 178 -21.80 7.53 7.20
C GLU A 178 -21.97 8.24 5.84
N ARG A 179 -23.10 8.88 5.58
CA ARG A 179 -23.26 9.73 4.38
C ARG A 179 -22.28 10.89 4.39
N GLU A 180 -22.13 11.56 5.53
CA GLU A 180 -21.14 12.62 5.71
C GLU A 180 -19.72 12.10 5.48
N MET A 181 -19.37 10.95 6.09
CA MET A 181 -18.07 10.29 5.94
C MET A 181 -17.76 9.98 4.48
N LEU A 182 -18.70 9.41 3.72
CA LEU A 182 -18.52 9.07 2.30
C LEU A 182 -18.30 10.30 1.42
N SER A 183 -18.75 11.48 1.86
CA SER A 183 -18.52 12.76 1.19
C SER A 183 -17.24 13.46 1.63
N SER A 184 -16.58 12.96 2.67
CA SER A 184 -15.41 13.59 3.29
C SER A 184 -14.13 13.35 2.50
N LYS A 185 -13.17 14.27 2.66
CA LYS A 185 -11.79 14.11 2.20
C LYS A 185 -10.88 14.07 3.43
N GLY A 186 -9.90 13.18 3.42
CA GLY A 186 -8.94 13.04 4.51
C GLY A 186 -9.39 12.09 5.61
N ALA A 187 -8.86 12.29 6.82
CA ALA A 187 -9.14 11.42 7.96
C ALA A 187 -10.62 11.46 8.34
N VAL A 188 -11.20 10.31 8.67
CA VAL A 188 -12.60 10.15 9.07
C VAL A 188 -12.71 9.50 10.44
N ASP A 189 -13.91 9.51 11.04
CA ASP A 189 -14.16 8.86 12.32
C ASP A 189 -13.96 7.33 12.21
N ALA A 190 -13.10 6.78 13.03
CA ALA A 190 -12.72 5.36 12.97
C ALA A 190 -13.88 4.42 13.30
N ALA A 191 -14.71 4.77 14.28
CA ALA A 191 -15.84 3.94 14.68
C ALA A 191 -16.91 3.88 13.58
N THR A 192 -17.22 5.02 12.97
CA THR A 192 -18.14 5.11 11.84
C THR A 192 -17.61 4.29 10.64
N PHE A 193 -16.30 4.39 10.34
CA PHE A 193 -15.68 3.65 9.25
C PHE A 193 -15.73 2.13 9.47
N VAL A 194 -15.30 1.66 10.66
CA VAL A 194 -15.28 0.23 11.00
C VAL A 194 -16.71 -0.32 11.04
N GLY A 195 -17.67 0.44 11.57
CA GLY A 195 -19.07 0.06 11.58
C GLY A 195 -19.67 -0.12 10.19
N LEU A 196 -19.39 0.81 9.26
CA LEU A 196 -19.80 0.69 7.87
C LEU A 196 -19.21 -0.56 7.19
N VAL A 197 -17.88 -0.75 7.32
CA VAL A 197 -17.17 -1.91 6.75
C VAL A 197 -17.74 -3.23 7.31
N GLY A 198 -17.94 -3.31 8.63
CA GLY A 198 -18.50 -4.49 9.27
C GLY A 198 -19.89 -4.85 8.75
N ARG A 199 -20.79 -3.85 8.61
CA ARG A 199 -22.13 -4.08 8.06
C ARG A 199 -22.10 -4.44 6.58
N ALA A 200 -21.24 -3.81 5.78
CA ALA A 200 -21.11 -4.10 4.37
C ALA A 200 -20.63 -5.55 4.13
N VAL A 201 -19.72 -6.04 4.96
CA VAL A 201 -19.24 -7.43 4.91
C VAL A 201 -20.29 -8.41 5.40
N THR A 202 -20.90 -8.17 6.57
CA THR A 202 -21.91 -9.06 7.16
C THR A 202 -23.16 -9.14 6.29
N GLY A 203 -23.59 -8.01 5.71
CA GLY A 203 -24.73 -7.94 4.79
C GLY A 203 -24.40 -8.38 3.37
N ASN A 204 -23.12 -8.72 3.09
CA ASN A 204 -22.65 -9.13 1.76
C ASN A 204 -22.98 -8.11 0.65
N TRP A 205 -22.93 -6.82 0.96
CA TRP A 205 -23.43 -5.72 0.13
C TRP A 205 -22.78 -5.63 -1.26
N ILE A 206 -21.54 -6.10 -1.40
CA ILE A 206 -20.87 -6.11 -2.70
C ILE A 206 -21.45 -7.19 -3.61
N ALA A 207 -21.68 -8.40 -3.10
CA ALA A 207 -22.23 -9.49 -3.89
C ALA A 207 -23.71 -9.28 -4.22
N THR A 208 -24.47 -8.63 -3.33
CA THR A 208 -25.88 -8.28 -3.57
C THR A 208 -26.03 -7.01 -4.44
N GLY A 209 -24.92 -6.29 -4.71
CA GLY A 209 -24.93 -5.06 -5.50
C GLY A 209 -25.41 -3.83 -4.74
N GLU A 210 -25.58 -3.91 -3.42
CA GLU A 210 -25.94 -2.78 -2.56
C GLU A 210 -24.76 -1.81 -2.37
N MET A 211 -23.52 -2.31 -2.44
CA MET A 211 -22.31 -1.47 -2.45
C MET A 211 -21.54 -1.68 -3.77
N ARG A 212 -21.35 -0.58 -4.49
CA ARG A 212 -20.70 -0.57 -5.81
C ARG A 212 -19.65 0.50 -5.91
#